data_2855cced449e6c1c858945db5545d13c
#
_entry.id   2855cced449e6c1c858945db5545d13c
#
_cell.length_a   1.000
_cell.length_b   1.000
_cell.length_c   1.000
_cell.angle_alpha   90.00
_cell.angle_beta   90.00
_cell.angle_gamma   90.00
#
_symmetry.space_group_name_H-M   'P 1'
#
loop_
_entity.id
_entity.type
_entity.pdbx_description
1 polymer ?
#
loop_
_entity_poly.entity_id
_entity_poly.type
_entity_poly.pdbx_seq_one_letter_code
_entity_poly.pdbx_strand_id
1 'polypeptide(L)'
;DNFYESDSVTRQKVTFKNQYQMKVTGNLFMPKEMNQHARNPAIIIGHPMGAVKEQSSNLYAQKLAEQGFVTLAIDLSFWGESEGQPRNAVSPDIYAEDFSAAVDYLGTRPFVDKNRIGVLGICGSGSFVISAAKIDPRMKAIATVSMYDMGSANRNALSPFINA
;
A
#
# COMPACT_ATOMS: atom_id res chain seq x y z
N ASP A 1 16.41 0.29 3.67
CA ASP A 1 15.76 -0.43 4.77
C ASP A 1 15.41 0.52 5.90
N ASN A 2 14.32 0.25 6.59
CA ASN A 2 14.16 0.76 7.93
C ASN A 2 14.75 -0.27 8.90
N PHE A 3 15.45 0.20 9.92
CA PHE A 3 16.12 -0.66 10.90
C PHE A 3 15.24 -1.02 12.11
N TYR A 4 13.95 -0.65 12.05
CA TYR A 4 13.00 -0.98 13.10
C TYR A 4 12.45 -2.39 12.89
N GLU A 5 12.60 -3.22 13.89
CA GLU A 5 11.98 -4.54 13.95
C GLU A 5 11.21 -4.67 15.27
N SER A 6 9.95 -5.07 15.18
CA SER A 6 9.07 -5.24 16.32
C SER A 6 9.13 -6.68 16.84
N ASP A 7 9.41 -6.85 18.11
CA ASP A 7 9.40 -8.16 18.78
C ASP A 7 7.99 -8.73 18.97
N SER A 8 6.96 -7.89 18.88
CA SER A 8 5.54 -8.27 19.10
C SER A 8 4.76 -8.55 17.83
N VAL A 9 5.41 -8.47 16.67
CA VAL A 9 4.77 -8.59 15.35
C VAL A 9 5.44 -9.68 14.53
N THR A 10 4.65 -10.47 13.80
CA THR A 10 5.14 -11.40 12.78
C THR A 10 5.16 -10.74 11.41
N ARG A 11 6.11 -11.12 10.56
CA ARG A 11 6.20 -10.70 9.17
C ARG A 11 6.17 -11.91 8.23
N GLN A 12 5.34 -11.83 7.21
CA GLN A 12 5.28 -12.83 6.14
C GLN A 12 5.32 -12.13 4.77
N LYS A 13 6.23 -12.56 3.90
CA LYS A 13 6.22 -12.13 2.50
C LYS A 13 5.04 -12.80 1.79
N VAL A 14 4.26 -12.01 1.06
CA VAL A 14 3.10 -12.48 0.30
C VAL A 14 3.13 -11.93 -1.12
N THR A 15 2.46 -12.64 -2.03
CA THR A 15 2.30 -12.22 -3.41
C THR A 15 0.87 -12.47 -3.86
N PHE A 16 0.37 -11.58 -4.70
CA PHE A 16 -0.93 -11.71 -5.35
C PHE A 16 -0.87 -11.04 -6.73
N LYS A 17 -1.88 -11.23 -7.55
CA LYS A 17 -1.92 -10.63 -8.89
C LYS A 17 -2.94 -9.50 -8.95
N ASN A 18 -2.61 -8.43 -9.64
CA ASN A 18 -3.56 -7.42 -10.03
C ASN A 18 -4.36 -7.86 -11.29
N GLN A 19 -5.32 -7.05 -11.75
CA GLN A 19 -6.14 -7.38 -12.92
C GLN A 19 -5.31 -7.51 -14.22
N TYR A 20 -4.16 -6.89 -14.28
CA TYR A 20 -3.22 -6.99 -15.41
C TYR A 20 -2.32 -8.23 -15.34
N GLN A 21 -2.60 -9.14 -14.42
CA GLN A 21 -1.82 -10.36 -14.15
C GLN A 21 -0.38 -10.11 -13.69
N MET A 22 -0.03 -8.88 -13.35
CA MET A 22 1.26 -8.57 -12.74
C MET A 22 1.28 -9.00 -11.27
N LYS A 23 2.38 -9.63 -10.88
CA LYS A 23 2.60 -10.02 -9.47
C LYS A 23 2.92 -8.78 -8.64
N VAL A 24 2.14 -8.55 -7.60
CA VAL A 24 2.39 -7.57 -6.56
C VAL A 24 2.94 -8.29 -5.34
N THR A 25 4.02 -7.77 -4.77
CA THR A 25 4.68 -8.34 -3.60
C THR A 25 4.46 -7.44 -2.39
N GLY A 26 4.17 -8.03 -1.26
CA GLY A 26 3.96 -7.31 -0.01
C GLY A 26 4.54 -8.02 1.20
N ASN A 27 4.67 -7.28 2.29
CA ASN A 27 4.95 -7.79 3.61
C ASN A 27 3.70 -7.67 4.48
N LEU A 28 3.17 -8.81 4.89
CA LEU A 28 2.04 -8.92 5.79
C LEU A 28 2.55 -8.98 7.23
N PHE A 29 2.04 -8.08 8.07
CA PHE A 29 2.37 -8.02 9.48
C PHE A 29 1.13 -8.29 10.32
N MET A 30 1.31 -9.05 11.40
CA MET A 30 0.25 -9.38 12.35
C MET A 30 0.80 -9.36 13.78
N PRO A 31 0.03 -8.88 14.77
CA PRO A 31 0.41 -9.08 16.17
C PRO A 31 0.59 -10.56 16.48
N LYS A 32 1.66 -10.92 17.22
CA LYS A 32 1.90 -12.31 17.64
C LYS A 32 0.74 -12.88 18.47
N GLU A 33 0.13 -12.03 19.30
CA GLU A 33 -0.98 -12.40 20.21
C GLU A 33 -2.37 -12.22 19.54
N MET A 34 -2.41 -12.01 18.22
CA MET A 34 -3.68 -11.81 17.53
C MET A 34 -4.52 -13.08 17.52
N ASN A 35 -5.80 -12.94 17.84
CA ASN A 35 -6.75 -14.04 17.66
C ASN A 35 -7.02 -14.27 16.17
N GLN A 36 -6.38 -15.30 15.61
CA GLN A 36 -6.53 -15.66 14.19
C GLN A 36 -7.88 -16.28 13.85
N HIS A 37 -8.68 -16.67 14.83
CA HIS A 37 -10.05 -17.13 14.66
C HIS A 37 -11.08 -15.98 14.64
N ALA A 38 -10.67 -14.78 15.08
CA ALA A 38 -11.47 -13.57 14.95
C ALA A 38 -11.16 -12.87 13.62
N ARG A 39 -12.09 -12.04 13.16
CA ARG A 39 -11.91 -11.17 12.01
C ARG A 39 -11.39 -9.81 12.46
N ASN A 40 -10.22 -9.45 12.01
CA ASN A 40 -9.50 -8.27 12.46
C ASN A 40 -9.52 -7.17 11.39
N PRO A 41 -9.49 -5.89 11.78
CA PRO A 41 -9.34 -4.79 10.84
C PRO A 41 -7.97 -4.86 10.17
N ALA A 42 -7.90 -4.43 8.90
CA ALA A 42 -6.66 -4.44 8.14
C ALA A 42 -6.37 -3.09 7.48
N ILE A 43 -5.08 -2.79 7.28
CA ILE A 43 -4.61 -1.57 6.63
C ILE A 43 -3.57 -1.93 5.58
N ILE A 44 -3.77 -1.42 4.36
CA ILE A 44 -2.81 -1.51 3.26
C ILE A 44 -1.96 -0.24 3.26
N ILE A 45 -0.65 -0.36 3.17
CA ILE A 45 0.28 0.76 3.19
C ILE A 45 1.03 0.86 1.85
N GLY A 46 0.92 2.03 1.23
CA GLY A 46 1.66 2.39 0.01
C GLY A 46 2.87 3.26 0.31
N HIS A 47 3.97 2.98 -0.39
CA HIS A 47 5.26 3.65 -0.21
C HIS A 47 5.34 5.01 -0.93
N PRO A 48 6.28 5.89 -0.55
CA PRO A 48 6.59 7.12 -1.28
C PRO A 48 6.99 6.84 -2.74
N MET A 49 6.84 7.85 -3.60
CA MET A 49 7.34 7.77 -4.97
C MET A 49 8.83 7.43 -4.98
N GLY A 50 9.23 6.45 -5.79
CA GLY A 50 10.62 6.02 -5.90
C GLY A 50 11.15 5.20 -4.72
N ALA A 51 10.29 4.83 -3.78
CA ALA A 51 10.64 3.98 -2.63
C ALA A 51 10.23 2.52 -2.86
N VAL A 52 10.44 1.71 -1.85
CA VAL A 52 9.99 0.31 -1.78
C VAL A 52 9.40 0.03 -0.39
N LYS A 53 8.68 -1.08 -0.27
CA LYS A 53 7.97 -1.47 0.96
C LYS A 53 8.87 -1.61 2.19
N GLU A 54 10.14 -2.00 2.00
CA GLU A 54 11.10 -2.21 3.09
C GLU A 54 11.53 -0.92 3.80
N GLN A 55 11.17 0.25 3.27
CA GLN A 55 11.50 1.55 3.83
C GLN A 55 10.40 2.04 4.79
N SER A 56 9.88 3.25 4.61
CA SER A 56 8.87 3.82 5.50
C SER A 56 7.61 2.97 5.62
N SER A 57 7.20 2.28 4.56
CA SER A 57 5.97 1.46 4.60
C SER A 57 6.06 0.33 5.63
N ASN A 58 7.19 -0.38 5.70
CA ASN A 58 7.38 -1.41 6.73
C ASN A 58 7.37 -0.83 8.15
N LEU A 59 7.93 0.36 8.36
CA LEU A 59 7.88 1.02 9.66
C LEU A 59 6.44 1.31 10.09
N TYR A 60 5.65 1.95 9.23
CA TYR A 60 4.25 2.23 9.52
C TYR A 60 3.44 0.95 9.70
N ALA A 61 3.68 -0.06 8.86
CA ALA A 61 3.00 -1.34 8.95
C ALA A 61 3.24 -2.03 10.30
N GLN A 62 4.49 -2.07 10.76
CA GLN A 62 4.83 -2.66 12.07
C GLN A 62 4.21 -1.87 13.22
N LYS A 63 4.29 -0.54 13.20
CA LYS A 63 3.71 0.31 14.25
C LYS A 63 2.20 0.18 14.34
N LEU A 64 1.50 0.06 13.22
CA LEU A 64 0.06 -0.18 13.20
C LEU A 64 -0.28 -1.61 13.64
N ALA A 65 0.54 -2.59 13.27
CA ALA A 65 0.35 -3.97 13.73
C ALA A 65 0.53 -4.10 15.24
N GLU A 66 1.45 -3.35 15.85
CA GLU A 66 1.59 -3.25 17.32
C GLU A 66 0.30 -2.74 18.00
N GLN A 67 -0.53 -1.98 17.27
CA GLN A 67 -1.82 -1.48 17.76
C GLN A 67 -2.99 -2.46 17.49
N GLY A 68 -2.72 -3.64 16.95
CA GLY A 68 -3.72 -4.68 16.77
C GLY A 68 -4.27 -4.84 15.35
N PHE A 69 -3.76 -4.06 14.37
CA PHE A 69 -4.18 -4.20 12.96
C PHE A 69 -3.43 -5.32 12.25
N VAL A 70 -4.10 -5.98 11.30
CA VAL A 70 -3.41 -6.70 10.22
C VAL A 70 -2.93 -5.65 9.22
N THR A 71 -1.65 -5.63 8.87
CA THR A 71 -1.13 -4.63 7.95
C THR A 71 -0.40 -5.27 6.78
N LEU A 72 -0.51 -4.64 5.60
CA LEU A 72 0.10 -5.11 4.37
C LEU A 72 0.83 -3.95 3.70
N ALA A 73 2.16 -3.94 3.78
CA ALA A 73 3.00 -3.02 3.03
C ALA A 73 3.30 -3.62 1.66
N ILE A 74 2.94 -2.92 0.57
CA ILE A 74 3.11 -3.40 -0.80
C ILE A 74 4.19 -2.64 -1.55
N ASP A 75 4.89 -3.32 -2.46
CA ASP A 75 5.58 -2.66 -3.57
C ASP A 75 4.55 -2.39 -4.67
N LEU A 76 4.45 -1.16 -5.12
CA LEU A 76 3.64 -0.83 -6.29
C LEU A 76 4.24 -1.48 -7.54
N SER A 77 3.41 -1.79 -8.53
CA SER A 77 3.85 -2.32 -9.82
C SER A 77 5.00 -1.51 -10.39
N PHE A 78 5.96 -2.14 -11.02
CA PHE A 78 7.23 -1.61 -11.56
C PHE A 78 8.32 -1.34 -10.52
N TRP A 79 8.04 -1.43 -9.22
CA TRP A 79 8.97 -1.13 -8.12
C TRP A 79 9.27 -2.34 -7.26
N GLY A 80 10.42 -2.32 -6.59
CA GLY A 80 10.81 -3.35 -5.64
C GLY A 80 10.75 -4.77 -6.20
N GLU A 81 10.08 -5.66 -5.50
CA GLU A 81 9.88 -7.05 -5.89
C GLU A 81 8.60 -7.30 -6.70
N SER A 82 7.77 -6.25 -6.91
CA SER A 82 6.59 -6.34 -7.78
C SER A 82 7.00 -6.34 -9.25
N GLU A 83 6.17 -6.97 -10.09
CA GLU A 83 6.39 -7.06 -11.52
C GLU A 83 6.07 -5.76 -12.25
N GLY A 84 6.37 -5.75 -13.53
CA GLY A 84 6.10 -4.66 -14.47
C GLY A 84 7.34 -4.20 -15.23
N GLN A 85 7.16 -3.89 -16.50
CA GLN A 85 8.20 -3.37 -17.39
C GLN A 85 7.64 -2.15 -18.14
N PRO A 86 8.47 -1.11 -18.39
CA PRO A 86 9.85 -0.94 -17.88
C PRO A 86 9.89 -0.76 -16.37
N ARG A 87 11.01 -1.12 -15.74
CA ARG A 87 11.17 -0.91 -14.29
C ARG A 87 11.16 0.58 -13.96
N ASN A 88 10.65 0.89 -12.77
CA ASN A 88 10.55 2.25 -12.22
C ASN A 88 9.61 3.17 -13.03
N ALA A 89 8.72 2.57 -13.83
CA ALA A 89 7.64 3.32 -14.47
C ALA A 89 6.64 3.84 -13.43
N VAL A 90 5.95 4.92 -13.77
CA VAL A 90 4.90 5.51 -12.94
C VAL A 90 3.59 5.45 -13.69
N SER A 91 2.63 4.72 -13.14
CA SER A 91 1.28 4.59 -13.69
C SER A 91 0.25 4.69 -12.57
N PRO A 92 -0.36 5.87 -12.35
CA PRO A 92 -1.35 6.06 -11.29
C PRO A 92 -2.53 5.10 -11.37
N ASP A 93 -2.99 4.76 -12.58
CA ASP A 93 -4.11 3.83 -12.78
C ASP A 93 -3.75 2.41 -12.35
N ILE A 94 -2.55 1.94 -12.70
CA ILE A 94 -2.06 0.62 -12.27
C ILE A 94 -1.83 0.62 -10.76
N TYR A 95 -1.35 1.71 -10.18
CA TYR A 95 -1.17 1.81 -8.73
C TYR A 95 -2.50 1.78 -7.97
N ALA A 96 -3.53 2.47 -8.48
CA ALA A 96 -4.87 2.36 -7.90
C ALA A 96 -5.37 0.91 -7.93
N GLU A 97 -5.10 0.19 -9.02
CA GLU A 97 -5.41 -1.23 -9.14
C GLU A 97 -4.60 -2.11 -8.19
N ASP A 98 -3.33 -1.81 -7.96
CA ASP A 98 -2.52 -2.56 -6.98
C ASP A 98 -3.13 -2.50 -5.57
N PHE A 99 -3.67 -1.34 -5.17
CA PHE A 99 -4.40 -1.20 -3.90
C PHE A 99 -5.70 -2.01 -3.89
N SER A 100 -6.47 -2.01 -4.99
CA SER A 100 -7.68 -2.84 -5.11
C SER A 100 -7.36 -4.33 -5.06
N ALA A 101 -6.29 -4.77 -5.73
CA ALA A 101 -5.82 -6.15 -5.66
C ALA A 101 -5.38 -6.55 -4.24
N ALA A 102 -4.77 -5.62 -3.50
CA ALA A 102 -4.44 -5.85 -2.09
C ALA A 102 -5.70 -5.99 -1.21
N VAL A 103 -6.76 -5.23 -1.51
CA VAL A 103 -8.08 -5.41 -0.86
C VAL A 103 -8.65 -6.79 -1.15
N ASP A 104 -8.58 -7.26 -2.40
CA ASP A 104 -9.01 -8.61 -2.79
C ASP A 104 -8.24 -9.66 -2.00
N TYR A 105 -6.91 -9.54 -1.97
CA TYR A 105 -6.06 -10.47 -1.23
C TYR A 105 -6.44 -10.53 0.25
N LEU A 106 -6.52 -9.40 0.93
CA LEU A 106 -6.88 -9.35 2.35
C LEU A 106 -8.30 -9.85 2.60
N GLY A 107 -9.24 -9.51 1.74
CA GLY A 107 -10.64 -9.92 1.86
C GLY A 107 -10.87 -11.42 1.80
N THR A 108 -9.90 -12.18 1.25
CA THR A 108 -9.94 -13.66 1.23
C THR A 108 -9.26 -14.30 2.45
N ARG A 109 -8.63 -13.51 3.32
CA ARG A 109 -7.96 -14.07 4.52
C ARG A 109 -8.98 -14.30 5.63
N PRO A 110 -9.01 -15.50 6.26
CA PRO A 110 -10.01 -15.82 7.27
C PRO A 110 -9.93 -14.95 8.52
N PHE A 111 -8.76 -14.40 8.82
CA PHE A 111 -8.46 -13.53 9.96
C PHE A 111 -8.70 -12.04 9.70
N VAL A 112 -9.15 -11.66 8.50
CA VAL A 112 -9.43 -10.26 8.12
C VAL A 112 -10.94 -10.02 8.03
N ASP A 113 -11.38 -8.90 8.61
CA ASP A 113 -12.73 -8.38 8.40
C ASP A 113 -12.77 -7.56 7.10
N LYS A 114 -13.34 -8.14 6.06
CA LYS A 114 -13.46 -7.49 4.74
C LYS A 114 -14.26 -6.18 4.76
N ASN A 115 -15.02 -5.91 5.83
CA ASN A 115 -15.78 -4.67 5.99
C ASN A 115 -15.01 -3.61 6.78
N ARG A 116 -13.79 -3.91 7.23
CA ARG A 116 -12.91 -3.00 7.98
C ARG A 116 -11.51 -2.99 7.38
N ILE A 117 -11.41 -2.71 6.08
CA ILE A 117 -10.13 -2.53 5.38
C ILE A 117 -9.94 -1.06 5.09
N GLY A 118 -8.82 -0.51 5.56
CA GLY A 118 -8.37 0.85 5.28
C GLY A 118 -7.10 0.87 4.45
N VAL A 119 -6.77 2.06 3.95
CA VAL A 119 -5.55 2.31 3.17
C VAL A 119 -4.81 3.51 3.73
N LEU A 120 -3.48 3.42 3.75
CA LEU A 120 -2.59 4.49 4.16
C LEU A 120 -1.57 4.74 3.05
N GLY A 121 -1.54 5.97 2.55
CA GLY A 121 -0.60 6.38 1.52
C GLY A 121 0.44 7.36 2.06
N ILE A 122 1.72 7.05 1.86
CA ILE A 122 2.84 7.88 2.28
C ILE A 122 3.34 8.67 1.08
N CYS A 123 3.43 9.98 1.20
CA CYS A 123 3.94 10.90 0.17
C CYS A 123 3.17 10.73 -1.16
N GLY A 124 3.79 10.31 -2.25
CA GLY A 124 3.14 10.07 -3.54
C GLY A 124 1.98 9.07 -3.48
N SER A 125 2.09 8.03 -2.66
CA SER A 125 0.99 7.08 -2.46
C SER A 125 -0.25 7.70 -1.81
N GLY A 126 -0.14 8.85 -1.16
CA GLY A 126 -1.29 9.61 -0.70
C GLY A 126 -2.26 9.95 -1.84
N SER A 127 -1.76 10.41 -2.98
CA SER A 127 -2.57 10.61 -4.19
C SER A 127 -3.17 9.32 -4.72
N PHE A 128 -2.38 8.25 -4.75
CA PHE A 128 -2.79 6.97 -5.35
C PHE A 128 -3.87 6.27 -4.52
N VAL A 129 -3.77 6.28 -3.18
CA VAL A 129 -4.82 5.70 -2.32
C VAL A 129 -6.14 6.50 -2.41
N ILE A 130 -6.08 7.81 -2.55
CA ILE A 130 -7.28 8.63 -2.77
C ILE A 130 -7.91 8.27 -4.11
N SER A 131 -7.13 8.14 -5.18
CA SER A 131 -7.63 7.72 -6.49
C SER A 131 -8.24 6.32 -6.44
N ALA A 132 -7.60 5.37 -5.77
CA ALA A 132 -8.13 4.02 -5.59
C ALA A 132 -9.45 4.02 -4.80
N ALA A 133 -9.52 4.75 -3.69
CA ALA A 133 -10.71 4.81 -2.85
C ALA A 133 -11.92 5.47 -3.52
N LYS A 134 -11.70 6.34 -4.50
CA LYS A 134 -12.80 6.94 -5.31
C LYS A 134 -13.55 5.90 -6.12
N ILE A 135 -12.90 4.82 -6.51
CA ILE A 135 -13.47 3.77 -7.37
C ILE A 135 -13.70 2.45 -6.65
N ASP A 136 -13.07 2.24 -5.50
CA ASP A 136 -13.23 1.01 -4.72
C ASP A 136 -13.89 1.29 -3.35
N PRO A 137 -15.21 1.09 -3.22
CA PRO A 137 -15.95 1.37 -1.99
C PRO A 137 -15.62 0.41 -0.84
N ARG A 138 -14.82 -0.61 -1.07
CA ARG A 138 -14.37 -1.55 -0.02
C ARG A 138 -13.30 -0.93 0.87
N MET A 139 -12.64 0.14 0.43
CA MET A 139 -11.72 0.93 1.23
C MET A 139 -12.52 1.83 2.18
N LYS A 140 -12.65 1.42 3.45
CA LYS A 140 -13.55 2.05 4.43
C LYS A 140 -12.93 3.22 5.18
N ALA A 141 -11.61 3.32 5.18
CA ALA A 141 -10.87 4.41 5.79
C ALA A 141 -9.64 4.75 4.93
N ILE A 142 -9.33 6.02 4.85
CA ILE A 142 -8.18 6.52 4.10
C ILE A 142 -7.36 7.40 5.04
N ALA A 143 -6.07 7.14 5.10
CA ALA A 143 -5.11 8.00 5.78
C ALA A 143 -3.96 8.36 4.84
N THR A 144 -3.42 9.55 5.00
CA THR A 144 -2.26 10.01 4.24
C THR A 144 -1.21 10.58 5.19
N VAL A 145 0.05 10.34 4.87
CA VAL A 145 1.18 10.88 5.62
C VAL A 145 2.05 11.68 4.65
N SER A 146 2.28 12.96 4.95
CA SER A 146 3.07 13.85 4.10
C SER A 146 2.65 13.76 2.62
N MET A 147 1.34 13.78 2.38
CA MET A 147 0.77 13.59 1.04
C MET A 147 1.34 14.58 0.05
N TYR A 148 1.60 14.09 -1.15
CA TYR A 148 2.03 14.88 -2.28
C TYR A 148 0.98 14.74 -3.41
N ASP A 149 0.44 15.86 -3.88
CA ASP A 149 -0.44 15.88 -5.05
C ASP A 149 0.41 15.71 -6.31
N MET A 150 0.54 14.46 -6.75
CA MET A 150 1.36 14.09 -7.91
C MET A 150 0.84 14.73 -9.20
N GLY A 151 -0.47 14.92 -9.33
CA GLY A 151 -1.06 15.57 -10.50
C GLY A 151 -0.69 17.06 -10.57
N SER A 152 -0.84 17.78 -9.47
CA SER A 152 -0.47 19.19 -9.38
C SER A 152 1.04 19.38 -9.57
N ALA A 153 1.86 18.54 -8.94
CA ALA A 153 3.30 18.60 -9.04
C ALA A 153 3.78 18.44 -10.50
N ASN A 154 3.24 17.46 -11.23
CA ASN A 154 3.60 17.22 -12.61
C ASN A 154 3.16 18.39 -13.53
N ARG A 155 1.95 18.91 -13.34
CA ARG A 155 1.48 20.08 -14.12
C ARG A 155 2.35 21.30 -13.88
N ASN A 156 2.71 21.56 -12.63
CA ASN A 156 3.54 22.72 -12.28
C ASN A 156 4.99 22.57 -12.76
N ALA A 157 5.54 21.35 -12.76
CA ALA A 157 6.86 21.08 -13.29
C ALA A 157 6.96 21.33 -14.81
N LEU A 158 5.87 21.16 -15.55
CA LEU A 158 5.80 21.40 -16.99
C LEU A 158 5.48 22.87 -17.34
N SER A 159 5.02 23.66 -16.37
CA SER A 159 4.62 25.07 -16.59
C SER A 159 5.73 25.96 -17.16
N PRO A 160 7.03 25.83 -16.79
CA PRO A 160 8.10 26.61 -17.40
C PRO A 160 8.32 26.36 -18.89
N PHE A 161 7.87 25.20 -19.37
CA PHE A 161 8.03 24.81 -20.79
C PHE A 161 6.83 25.18 -21.66
N ILE A 162 5.70 25.52 -21.06
CA ILE A 162 4.47 25.88 -21.79
C ILE A 162 4.42 27.38 -22.08
N ASN A 163 5.13 28.18 -21.31
CA ASN A 163 5.16 29.65 -21.43
C ASN A 163 6.45 30.16 -22.13
N ALA A 164 7.22 29.31 -22.72
CA ALA A 164 8.38 29.62 -23.56
C ALA A 164 8.04 29.32 -25.03
#